data_99b8fd675501ee7847a1eeba80f545ec
#
_entry.id   99b8fd675501ee7847a1eeba80f545ec
#
_cell.length_a   1.000
_cell.length_b   1.000
_cell.length_c   1.000
_cell.angle_alpha   90.00
_cell.angle_beta   90.00
_cell.angle_gamma   90.00
#
_symmetry.space_group_name_H-M   'P 1'
#
loop_
_entity.id
_entity.type
_entity.pdbx_description
1 polymer ?
#
loop_
_entity_poly.entity_id
_entity_poly.type
_entity_poly.pdbx_seq_one_letter_code
_entity_poly.pdbx_strand_id
1 'polypeptide(L)'
;MKKYVLFFLVFTAFVFGQKTDSLVSKIIANQSLMKSDMEKGFQELLTLEKKAKQSKNYNAELEVLNNKAFYYFTKADYNKAYQIAQRLEKEAVSSKNKRLEAIAMNRLGITLNFLEMYEDAEKKLLSAQNFILSNDFHDKNLILANNYQFLSDLYTHTEKFDKAINYIKKTIPEYDKIKNPIEKKNQKSKGFSNIGLQYLSIDLDSAAFYFQKSLNLQEKIQVKNYNVGNYVGLGEVYNRKGQYNKSIEFLKKAEELNNQVQDSYYMTSIYDLLQDSYKKIGNEKEHNKYKLLFLENLQEENIEKLNGVNTIAKEAKKVSEIAENENKSKTKVAVFSFLIALLSVGFLFYFIRNFKRKKLEKEEIQRTLVQKEKELVNLEGKVSDLLDEVISLAKSNNANFYSRFLDLYPDFEKKLLEINPKMTNSELQFCALLKLNFSSKEIANYTFISVRTAQNKKYRVRSKLNIPNELDTYVFFNNL
;
A
#
# COMPACT_ATOMS: atom_id res chain seq x y z
N MET A 1 12.12 -22.73 84.88
CA MET A 1 12.11 -21.43 84.26
C MET A 1 12.62 -21.58 82.80
N LYS A 2 11.74 -21.61 81.82
CA LYS A 2 12.08 -21.72 80.39
C LYS A 2 12.09 -20.32 79.79
N LYS A 3 13.25 -19.88 79.25
CA LYS A 3 13.42 -18.65 78.52
C LYS A 3 12.97 -18.88 77.05
N TYR A 4 11.93 -18.18 76.63
CA TYR A 4 11.55 -18.10 75.24
C TYR A 4 12.40 -17.01 74.58
N VAL A 5 13.18 -17.39 73.56
CA VAL A 5 13.88 -16.48 72.68
C VAL A 5 12.94 -16.22 71.48
N LEU A 6 12.45 -15.01 71.41
CA LEU A 6 11.62 -14.56 70.29
C LEU A 6 12.57 -14.21 69.10
N PHE A 7 12.54 -15.01 68.03
CA PHE A 7 13.25 -14.70 66.78
C PHE A 7 12.35 -13.77 65.94
N PHE A 8 12.71 -12.51 65.93
CA PHE A 8 12.09 -11.54 64.97
C PHE A 8 12.70 -11.78 63.58
N LEU A 9 11.97 -12.49 62.72
CA LEU A 9 12.25 -12.54 61.30
C LEU A 9 11.79 -11.22 60.69
N VAL A 10 12.73 -10.29 60.46
CA VAL A 10 12.52 -9.09 59.65
C VAL A 10 12.45 -9.57 58.20
N PHE A 11 11.22 -9.70 57.67
CA PHE A 11 10.97 -9.85 56.25
C PHE A 11 11.22 -8.48 55.61
N THR A 12 12.47 -8.25 55.17
CA THR A 12 12.73 -7.17 54.20
C THR A 12 12.11 -7.59 52.89
N ALA A 13 10.91 -7.10 52.66
CA ALA A 13 10.32 -7.12 51.33
C ALA A 13 11.22 -6.27 50.40
N PHE A 14 12.10 -6.93 49.68
CA PHE A 14 12.75 -6.34 48.52
C PHE A 14 11.66 -6.04 47.52
N VAL A 15 11.16 -4.81 47.54
CA VAL A 15 10.45 -4.22 46.41
C VAL A 15 11.49 -4.10 45.31
N PHE A 16 11.62 -5.13 44.51
CA PHE A 16 12.26 -5.04 43.19
C PHE A 16 11.36 -4.16 42.33
N GLY A 17 11.47 -2.85 42.49
CA GLY A 17 11.18 -1.93 41.40
C GLY A 17 12.12 -2.33 40.26
N GLN A 18 11.57 -2.91 39.18
CA GLN A 18 12.34 -3.16 37.96
C GLN A 18 12.92 -1.82 37.52
N LYS A 19 14.20 -1.58 37.87
CA LYS A 19 14.99 -0.52 37.25
C LYS A 19 15.01 -0.86 35.77
N THR A 20 14.21 -0.17 34.99
CA THR A 20 14.22 -0.34 33.55
C THR A 20 15.66 -0.24 33.08
N ASP A 21 16.15 -1.30 32.47
CA ASP A 21 17.51 -1.35 31.94
C ASP A 21 17.72 -0.20 30.99
N SER A 22 18.64 0.70 31.30
CA SER A 22 18.85 1.92 30.52
C SER A 22 19.27 1.62 29.08
N LEU A 23 19.95 0.47 28.86
CA LEU A 23 20.36 0.05 27.50
C LEU A 23 19.15 -0.47 26.70
N VAL A 24 18.30 -1.30 27.30
CA VAL A 24 17.05 -1.78 26.69
C VAL A 24 16.16 -0.59 26.30
N SER A 25 15.98 0.38 27.22
CA SER A 25 15.19 1.58 26.95
C SER A 25 15.74 2.41 25.80
N LYS A 26 17.07 2.55 25.68
CA LYS A 26 17.72 3.24 24.57
C LYS A 26 17.50 2.53 23.23
N ILE A 27 17.57 1.19 23.21
CA ILE A 27 17.34 0.41 22.00
C ILE A 27 15.87 0.52 21.57
N ILE A 28 14.93 0.45 22.51
CA ILE A 28 13.50 0.66 22.19
C ILE A 28 13.27 2.07 21.62
N ALA A 29 13.85 3.11 22.25
CA ALA A 29 13.73 4.48 21.77
C ALA A 29 14.39 4.71 20.40
N ASN A 30 15.41 3.94 20.04
CA ASN A 30 16.08 4.01 18.73
C ASN A 30 15.13 3.76 17.55
N GLN A 31 14.04 3.02 17.73
CA GLN A 31 13.00 2.91 16.69
C GLN A 31 12.39 4.26 16.29
N SER A 32 12.28 5.19 17.25
CA SER A 32 11.78 6.53 16.94
C SER A 32 12.80 7.33 16.12
N LEU A 33 14.09 7.15 16.38
CA LEU A 33 15.15 7.74 15.56
C LEU A 33 15.14 7.14 14.13
N MET A 34 15.03 5.82 13.98
CA MET A 34 14.93 5.19 12.67
C MET A 34 13.70 5.68 11.87
N LYS A 35 12.61 6.02 12.53
CA LYS A 35 11.44 6.62 11.85
C LYS A 35 11.71 8.07 11.42
N SER A 36 12.67 8.79 12.01
CA SER A 36 13.03 10.17 11.64
C SER A 36 14.20 10.26 10.68
N ASP A 37 15.13 9.33 10.80
CA ASP A 37 16.33 9.23 10.01
C ASP A 37 16.76 7.75 10.07
N MET A 38 16.37 7.01 9.05
CA MET A 38 16.52 5.56 9.02
C MET A 38 17.99 5.13 9.10
N GLU A 39 18.86 5.77 8.34
CA GLU A 39 20.27 5.40 8.29
C GLU A 39 21.01 5.76 9.58
N LYS A 40 20.79 6.95 10.09
CA LYS A 40 21.36 7.38 11.37
C LYS A 40 20.90 6.49 12.52
N GLY A 41 19.61 6.18 12.56
CA GLY A 41 19.05 5.27 13.56
C GLY A 41 19.66 3.86 13.47
N PHE A 42 19.90 3.36 12.27
CA PHE A 42 20.52 2.05 12.09
C PHE A 42 22.00 2.05 12.51
N GLN A 43 22.78 3.09 12.19
CA GLN A 43 24.16 3.22 12.65
C GLN A 43 24.25 3.29 14.19
N GLU A 44 23.32 4.01 14.82
CA GLU A 44 23.22 4.02 16.29
C GLU A 44 22.85 2.64 16.82
N LEU A 45 21.91 1.92 16.18
CA LEU A 45 21.54 0.55 16.56
C LEU A 45 22.74 -0.40 16.53
N LEU A 46 23.61 -0.32 15.52
CA LEU A 46 24.84 -1.12 15.47
C LEU A 46 25.80 -0.83 16.63
N THR A 47 25.83 0.42 17.07
CA THR A 47 26.61 0.82 18.26
C THR A 47 26.00 0.25 19.55
N LEU A 48 24.67 0.30 19.67
CA LEU A 48 23.93 -0.28 20.79
C LEU A 48 24.04 -1.81 20.84
N GLU A 49 24.06 -2.46 19.66
CA GLU A 49 24.30 -3.91 19.54
C GLU A 49 25.66 -4.32 20.13
N LYS A 50 26.73 -3.59 19.82
CA LYS A 50 28.05 -3.84 20.38
C LYS A 50 28.02 -3.75 21.90
N LYS A 51 27.36 -2.73 22.45
CA LYS A 51 27.19 -2.56 23.91
C LYS A 51 26.38 -3.69 24.54
N ALA A 52 25.29 -4.14 23.87
CA ALA A 52 24.46 -5.24 24.35
C ALA A 52 25.29 -6.54 24.47
N LYS A 53 26.07 -6.88 23.44
CA LYS A 53 26.97 -8.05 23.43
C LYS A 53 28.07 -7.95 24.47
N GLN A 54 28.72 -6.79 24.61
CA GLN A 54 29.78 -6.58 25.61
C GLN A 54 29.26 -6.72 27.04
N SER A 55 28.06 -6.22 27.31
CA SER A 55 27.43 -6.33 28.63
C SER A 55 26.74 -7.68 28.86
N LYS A 56 26.74 -8.58 27.86
CA LYS A 56 26.01 -9.86 27.88
C LYS A 56 24.52 -9.68 28.26
N ASN A 57 23.94 -8.58 27.80
CA ASN A 57 22.55 -8.22 28.08
C ASN A 57 21.63 -8.85 27.05
N TYR A 58 21.14 -10.04 27.34
CA TYR A 58 20.32 -10.82 26.43
C TYR A 58 19.01 -10.12 26.03
N ASN A 59 18.34 -9.42 26.96
CA ASN A 59 17.14 -8.65 26.64
C ASN A 59 17.45 -7.49 25.68
N ALA A 60 18.58 -6.83 25.81
CA ALA A 60 19.03 -5.80 24.89
C ALA A 60 19.32 -6.39 23.51
N GLU A 61 19.94 -7.57 23.43
CA GLU A 61 20.20 -8.26 22.16
C GLU A 61 18.89 -8.63 21.45
N LEU A 62 17.85 -9.06 22.16
CA LEU A 62 16.54 -9.33 21.58
C LEU A 62 15.87 -8.07 21.04
N GLU A 63 15.95 -6.95 21.74
CA GLU A 63 15.42 -5.67 21.22
C GLU A 63 16.21 -5.17 20.01
N VAL A 64 17.51 -5.45 19.92
CA VAL A 64 18.30 -5.18 18.71
C VAL A 64 17.77 -6.00 17.53
N LEU A 65 17.47 -7.29 17.72
CA LEU A 65 16.87 -8.11 16.68
C LEU A 65 15.51 -7.55 16.24
N ASN A 66 14.67 -7.12 17.18
CA ASN A 66 13.40 -6.47 16.89
C ASN A 66 13.59 -5.22 16.01
N ASN A 67 14.55 -4.36 16.35
CA ASN A 67 14.81 -3.14 15.59
C ASN A 67 15.46 -3.41 14.22
N LYS A 68 16.33 -4.43 14.12
CA LYS A 68 16.87 -4.88 12.84
C LYS A 68 15.79 -5.43 11.92
N ALA A 69 14.86 -6.25 12.45
CA ALA A 69 13.73 -6.74 11.66
C ALA A 69 12.86 -5.59 11.14
N PHE A 70 12.65 -4.54 11.96
CA PHE A 70 11.98 -3.33 11.53
C PHE A 70 12.74 -2.59 10.41
N TYR A 71 14.05 -2.39 10.57
CA TYR A 71 14.89 -1.71 9.58
C TYR A 71 14.82 -2.42 8.22
N TYR A 72 15.09 -3.72 8.17
CA TYR A 72 15.09 -4.45 6.92
C TYR A 72 13.70 -4.52 6.27
N PHE A 73 12.65 -4.62 7.08
CA PHE A 73 11.28 -4.53 6.56
C PHE A 73 11.01 -3.18 5.88
N THR A 74 11.39 -2.07 6.52
CA THR A 74 11.19 -0.71 5.97
C THR A 74 12.05 -0.46 4.72
N LYS A 75 13.21 -1.13 4.62
CA LYS A 75 14.05 -1.09 3.42
C LYS A 75 13.62 -2.08 2.32
N ALA A 76 12.44 -2.72 2.48
CA ALA A 76 11.90 -3.76 1.60
C ALA A 76 12.80 -5.02 1.45
N ASP A 77 13.85 -5.17 2.26
CA ASP A 77 14.63 -6.42 2.34
C ASP A 77 13.86 -7.45 3.18
N TYR A 78 12.75 -7.93 2.60
CA TYR A 78 11.81 -8.84 3.28
C TYR A 78 12.45 -10.18 3.65
N ASN A 79 13.48 -10.61 2.90
CA ASN A 79 14.25 -11.81 3.22
C ASN A 79 14.96 -11.68 4.57
N LYS A 80 15.80 -10.64 4.75
CA LYS A 80 16.47 -10.40 6.03
C LYS A 80 15.49 -10.09 7.14
N ALA A 81 14.42 -9.35 6.86
CA ALA A 81 13.38 -9.07 7.84
C ALA A 81 12.75 -10.36 8.37
N TYR A 82 12.44 -11.32 7.49
CA TYR A 82 11.90 -12.62 7.84
C TYR A 82 12.87 -13.45 8.69
N GLN A 83 14.11 -13.61 8.24
CA GLN A 83 15.14 -14.38 8.97
C GLN A 83 15.38 -13.83 10.38
N ILE A 84 15.48 -12.51 10.51
CA ILE A 84 15.71 -11.87 11.81
C ILE A 84 14.48 -12.03 12.70
N ALA A 85 13.27 -11.91 12.16
CA ALA A 85 12.03 -12.10 12.91
C ALA A 85 11.87 -13.56 13.37
N GLN A 86 12.22 -14.56 12.56
CA GLN A 86 12.28 -15.97 12.98
C GLN A 86 13.28 -16.19 14.12
N ARG A 87 14.48 -15.62 13.98
CA ARG A 87 15.48 -15.69 15.05
C ARG A 87 14.95 -15.05 16.32
N LEU A 88 14.34 -13.87 16.24
CA LEU A 88 13.73 -13.19 17.37
C LEU A 88 12.65 -14.07 18.04
N GLU A 89 11.75 -14.69 17.25
CA GLU A 89 10.72 -15.58 17.78
C GLU A 89 11.35 -16.74 18.58
N LYS A 90 12.30 -17.45 17.97
CA LYS A 90 13.00 -18.58 18.59
C LYS A 90 13.68 -18.18 19.90
N GLU A 91 14.39 -17.08 19.90
CA GLU A 91 15.13 -16.61 21.09
C GLU A 91 14.16 -16.04 22.16
N ALA A 92 13.06 -15.37 21.75
CA ALA A 92 12.04 -14.90 22.69
C ALA A 92 11.30 -16.05 23.38
N VAL A 93 10.96 -17.12 22.66
CA VAL A 93 10.38 -18.35 23.22
C VAL A 93 11.35 -18.98 24.23
N SER A 94 12.62 -19.15 23.87
CA SER A 94 13.64 -19.74 24.70
C SER A 94 13.87 -18.97 26.03
N SER A 95 13.76 -17.64 25.97
CA SER A 95 13.89 -16.75 27.14
C SER A 95 12.57 -16.48 27.86
N LYS A 96 11.47 -17.07 27.41
CA LYS A 96 10.11 -16.83 27.93
C LYS A 96 9.69 -15.36 27.88
N ASN A 97 10.23 -14.58 26.93
CA ASN A 97 9.89 -13.17 26.75
C ASN A 97 8.63 -13.05 25.88
N LYS A 98 7.45 -13.17 26.49
CA LYS A 98 6.15 -13.15 25.82
C LYS A 98 5.90 -11.88 24.99
N ARG A 99 6.42 -10.75 25.44
CA ARG A 99 6.28 -9.48 24.71
C ARG A 99 7.00 -9.53 23.36
N LEU A 100 8.25 -9.93 23.33
CA LEU A 100 9.03 -10.01 22.10
C LEU A 100 8.61 -11.19 21.22
N GLU A 101 8.12 -12.28 21.81
CA GLU A 101 7.49 -13.38 21.07
C GLU A 101 6.26 -12.87 20.28
N ALA A 102 5.36 -12.14 20.93
CA ALA A 102 4.20 -11.53 20.27
C ALA A 102 4.60 -10.55 19.14
N ILE A 103 5.63 -9.73 19.37
CA ILE A 103 6.17 -8.82 18.37
C ILE A 103 6.76 -9.60 17.18
N ALA A 104 7.52 -10.65 17.44
CA ALA A 104 8.14 -11.47 16.40
C ALA A 104 7.07 -12.16 15.53
N MET A 105 6.04 -12.74 16.14
CA MET A 105 4.92 -13.34 15.42
C MET A 105 4.22 -12.32 14.50
N ASN A 106 3.99 -11.10 15.00
CA ASN A 106 3.42 -10.02 14.20
C ASN A 106 4.33 -9.63 13.04
N ARG A 107 5.64 -9.51 13.27
CA ARG A 107 6.61 -9.18 12.20
C ARG A 107 6.68 -10.26 11.14
N LEU A 108 6.68 -11.53 11.53
CA LEU A 108 6.62 -12.64 10.60
C LEU A 108 5.35 -12.58 9.75
N GLY A 109 4.19 -12.38 10.38
CA GLY A 109 2.93 -12.30 9.68
C GLY A 109 2.86 -11.15 8.67
N ILE A 110 3.30 -9.96 9.05
CA ILE A 110 3.30 -8.82 8.09
C ILE A 110 4.35 -9.01 6.99
N THR A 111 5.51 -9.59 7.29
CA THR A 111 6.52 -9.88 6.27
C THR A 111 6.01 -10.90 5.26
N LEU A 112 5.34 -11.96 5.70
CA LEU A 112 4.69 -12.95 4.83
C LEU A 112 3.62 -12.31 3.94
N ASN A 113 2.85 -11.35 4.48
CA ASN A 113 1.86 -10.60 3.70
C ASN A 113 2.52 -9.81 2.55
N PHE A 114 3.64 -9.13 2.82
CA PHE A 114 4.39 -8.39 1.79
C PHE A 114 5.11 -9.30 0.78
N LEU A 115 5.40 -10.54 1.17
CA LEU A 115 5.88 -11.59 0.26
C LEU A 115 4.74 -12.28 -0.51
N GLU A 116 3.51 -11.80 -0.38
CA GLU A 116 2.29 -12.33 -1.02
C GLU A 116 1.95 -13.78 -0.61
N MET A 117 2.53 -14.25 0.51
CA MET A 117 2.21 -15.54 1.12
C MET A 117 1.01 -15.40 2.07
N TYR A 118 -0.15 -15.06 1.51
CA TYR A 118 -1.31 -14.59 2.26
C TYR A 118 -1.89 -15.62 3.24
N GLU A 119 -1.93 -16.91 2.87
CA GLU A 119 -2.43 -17.98 3.74
C GLU A 119 -1.56 -18.15 4.99
N ASP A 120 -0.23 -18.16 4.80
CA ASP A 120 0.73 -18.26 5.91
C ASP A 120 0.71 -17.01 6.77
N ALA A 121 0.56 -15.83 6.16
CA ALA A 121 0.40 -14.56 6.85
C ALA A 121 -0.86 -14.56 7.73
N GLU A 122 -2.02 -14.97 7.21
CA GLU A 122 -3.28 -15.05 7.96
C GLU A 122 -3.13 -15.99 9.15
N LYS A 123 -2.61 -17.19 8.93
CA LYS A 123 -2.36 -18.18 9.98
C LYS A 123 -1.44 -17.63 11.08
N LYS A 124 -0.34 -16.98 10.68
CA LYS A 124 0.63 -16.42 11.64
C LYS A 124 0.05 -15.26 12.44
N LEU A 125 -0.66 -14.33 11.78
CA LEU A 125 -1.28 -13.17 12.44
C LEU A 125 -2.42 -13.57 13.37
N LEU A 126 -3.28 -14.54 13.00
CA LEU A 126 -4.31 -15.05 13.88
C LEU A 126 -3.73 -15.82 15.08
N SER A 127 -2.65 -16.58 14.88
CA SER A 127 -1.91 -17.21 15.98
C SER A 127 -1.32 -16.16 16.92
N ALA A 128 -0.74 -15.08 16.38
CA ALA A 128 -0.25 -13.95 17.16
C ALA A 128 -1.38 -13.29 17.97
N GLN A 129 -2.53 -13.07 17.36
CA GLN A 129 -3.71 -12.49 18.03
C GLN A 129 -4.14 -13.33 19.23
N ASN A 130 -4.28 -14.64 19.03
CA ASN A 130 -4.67 -15.56 20.11
C ASN A 130 -3.62 -15.57 21.22
N PHE A 131 -2.33 -15.59 20.88
CA PHE A 131 -1.23 -15.53 21.84
C PHE A 131 -1.26 -14.23 22.66
N ILE A 132 -1.45 -13.07 22.00
CA ILE A 132 -1.53 -11.77 22.66
C ILE A 132 -2.72 -11.72 23.62
N LEU A 133 -3.88 -12.20 23.19
CA LEU A 133 -5.10 -12.20 24.03
C LEU A 133 -4.95 -13.07 25.26
N SER A 134 -4.31 -14.23 25.13
CA SER A 134 -4.14 -15.23 26.21
C SER A 134 -3.01 -14.92 27.20
N ASN A 135 -2.17 -13.94 26.92
CA ASN A 135 -1.03 -13.59 27.75
C ASN A 135 -1.09 -12.15 28.25
N ASP A 136 -0.44 -11.88 29.38
CA ASP A 136 -0.29 -10.51 29.89
C ASP A 136 1.19 -10.11 29.88
N PHE A 137 1.45 -8.90 29.34
CA PHE A 137 2.78 -8.31 29.24
C PHE A 137 2.67 -6.79 28.99
N HIS A 138 3.78 -6.10 29.20
CA HIS A 138 3.85 -4.66 28.94
C HIS A 138 3.55 -4.34 27.47
N ASP A 139 2.87 -3.23 27.21
CA ASP A 139 2.45 -2.77 25.86
C ASP A 139 1.50 -3.71 25.09
N LYS A 140 0.86 -4.66 25.78
CA LYS A 140 -0.08 -5.61 25.18
C LYS A 140 -1.08 -4.93 24.24
N ASN A 141 -1.71 -3.83 24.68
CA ASN A 141 -2.72 -3.14 23.90
C ASN A 141 -2.14 -2.54 22.60
N LEU A 142 -0.92 -2.01 22.65
CA LEU A 142 -0.23 -1.50 21.47
C LEU A 142 0.12 -2.63 20.48
N ILE A 143 0.63 -3.75 21.00
CA ILE A 143 1.00 -4.90 20.17
C ILE A 143 -0.24 -5.57 19.57
N LEU A 144 -1.37 -5.60 20.29
CA LEU A 144 -2.66 -6.08 19.79
C LEU A 144 -3.22 -5.14 18.69
N ALA A 145 -3.15 -3.84 18.90
CA ALA A 145 -3.57 -2.87 17.90
C ALA A 145 -2.74 -3.01 16.60
N ASN A 146 -1.42 -3.20 16.71
CA ASN A 146 -0.59 -3.47 15.54
C ASN A 146 -0.98 -4.78 14.84
N ASN A 147 -1.32 -5.84 15.60
CA ASN A 147 -1.82 -7.09 15.03
C ASN A 147 -3.14 -6.87 14.25
N TYR A 148 -4.08 -6.13 14.82
CA TYR A 148 -5.34 -5.79 14.13
C TYR A 148 -5.08 -4.99 12.85
N GLN A 149 -4.13 -4.06 12.87
CA GLN A 149 -3.72 -3.35 11.66
C GLN A 149 -3.18 -4.32 10.60
N PHE A 150 -2.24 -5.21 10.96
CA PHE A 150 -1.66 -6.16 10.01
C PHE A 150 -2.69 -7.13 9.42
N LEU A 151 -3.68 -7.55 10.22
CA LEU A 151 -4.81 -8.33 9.71
C LEU A 151 -5.69 -7.50 8.76
N SER A 152 -5.89 -6.21 9.06
CA SER A 152 -6.59 -5.31 8.16
C SER A 152 -5.85 -5.16 6.82
N ASP A 153 -4.54 -4.93 6.86
CA ASP A 153 -3.71 -4.79 5.67
C ASP A 153 -3.74 -6.08 4.82
N LEU A 154 -3.63 -7.25 5.46
CA LEU A 154 -3.75 -8.54 4.81
C LEU A 154 -5.11 -8.71 4.10
N TYR A 155 -6.20 -8.38 4.79
CA TYR A 155 -7.54 -8.50 4.21
C TYR A 155 -7.79 -7.48 3.10
N THR A 156 -7.10 -6.34 3.10
CA THR A 156 -7.11 -5.40 1.99
C THR A 156 -6.38 -5.97 0.77
N HIS A 157 -5.19 -6.53 0.95
CA HIS A 157 -4.43 -7.18 -0.13
C HIS A 157 -5.16 -8.39 -0.73
N THR A 158 -6.02 -9.04 0.04
CA THR A 158 -6.86 -10.17 -0.41
C THR A 158 -8.29 -9.75 -0.78
N GLU A 159 -8.56 -8.45 -0.92
CA GLU A 159 -9.83 -7.83 -1.32
C GLU A 159 -11.03 -8.18 -0.42
N LYS A 160 -10.76 -8.59 0.83
CA LYS A 160 -11.78 -8.88 1.84
C LYS A 160 -12.10 -7.62 2.67
N PHE A 161 -12.59 -6.58 2.01
CA PHE A 161 -12.71 -5.22 2.57
C PHE A 161 -13.56 -5.14 3.86
N ASP A 162 -14.64 -5.92 3.98
CA ASP A 162 -15.44 -5.94 5.21
C ASP A 162 -14.63 -6.42 6.42
N LYS A 163 -13.80 -7.46 6.23
CA LYS A 163 -12.89 -7.92 7.28
C LYS A 163 -11.83 -6.88 7.59
N ALA A 164 -11.25 -6.25 6.57
CA ALA A 164 -10.25 -5.20 6.75
C ALA A 164 -10.79 -4.06 7.61
N ILE A 165 -11.98 -3.52 7.28
CA ILE A 165 -12.64 -2.47 8.06
C ILE A 165 -12.96 -2.93 9.48
N ASN A 166 -13.43 -4.16 9.67
CA ASN A 166 -13.73 -4.69 11.00
C ASN A 166 -12.45 -4.72 11.87
N TYR A 167 -11.32 -5.16 11.31
CA TYR A 167 -10.06 -5.20 12.06
C TYR A 167 -9.47 -3.82 12.33
N ILE A 168 -9.47 -2.91 11.35
CA ILE A 168 -8.89 -1.58 11.57
C ILE A 168 -9.68 -0.78 12.62
N LYS A 169 -11.00 -0.94 12.70
CA LYS A 169 -11.84 -0.30 13.74
C LYS A 169 -11.47 -0.74 15.15
N LYS A 170 -10.94 -1.97 15.33
CA LYS A 170 -10.51 -2.48 16.65
C LYS A 170 -9.22 -1.82 17.16
N THR A 171 -8.46 -1.12 16.33
CA THR A 171 -7.20 -0.50 16.75
C THR A 171 -7.39 0.70 17.69
N ILE A 172 -8.37 1.55 17.41
CA ILE A 172 -8.59 2.80 18.16
C ILE A 172 -8.92 2.53 19.64
N PRO A 173 -9.85 1.60 20.00
CA PRO A 173 -10.09 1.22 21.39
C PRO A 173 -8.84 0.72 22.11
N GLU A 174 -7.95 0.00 21.43
CA GLU A 174 -6.70 -0.44 22.05
C GLU A 174 -5.73 0.71 22.30
N TYR A 175 -5.63 1.66 21.38
CA TYR A 175 -4.84 2.88 21.58
C TYR A 175 -5.38 3.75 22.73
N ASP A 176 -6.69 3.76 22.96
CA ASP A 176 -7.28 4.52 24.09
C ASP A 176 -6.86 3.98 25.46
N LYS A 177 -6.45 2.72 25.56
CA LYS A 177 -5.93 2.09 26.78
C LYS A 177 -4.47 2.44 27.09
N ILE A 178 -3.74 3.10 26.15
CA ILE A 178 -2.36 3.51 26.35
C ILE A 178 -2.30 4.60 27.42
N LYS A 179 -1.46 4.40 28.44
CA LYS A 179 -1.35 5.33 29.58
C LYS A 179 -0.63 6.62 29.22
N ASN A 180 0.46 6.55 28.45
CA ASN A 180 1.23 7.72 28.05
C ASN A 180 0.42 8.58 27.07
N PRO A 181 0.11 9.86 27.38
CA PRO A 181 -0.73 10.70 26.53
C PRO A 181 -0.12 11.02 25.16
N ILE A 182 1.20 11.20 25.11
CA ILE A 182 1.92 11.50 23.85
C ILE A 182 1.89 10.26 22.96
N GLU A 183 2.25 9.10 23.51
CA GLU A 183 2.20 7.82 22.82
C GLU A 183 0.79 7.50 22.33
N LYS A 184 -0.24 7.68 23.18
CA LYS A 184 -1.65 7.54 22.80
C LYS A 184 -2.00 8.39 21.57
N LYS A 185 -1.61 9.67 21.57
CA LYS A 185 -1.87 10.56 20.43
C LYS A 185 -1.15 10.11 19.17
N ASN A 186 0.12 9.71 19.30
CA ASN A 186 0.91 9.18 18.18
C ASN A 186 0.24 7.95 17.56
N GLN A 187 -0.15 6.98 18.38
CA GLN A 187 -0.79 5.76 17.91
C GLN A 187 -2.18 6.01 17.32
N LYS A 188 -2.97 6.92 17.92
CA LYS A 188 -4.27 7.31 17.36
C LYS A 188 -4.13 8.02 16.01
N SER A 189 -3.12 8.88 15.85
CA SER A 189 -2.83 9.51 14.56
C SER A 189 -2.52 8.45 13.49
N LYS A 190 -1.63 7.51 13.80
CA LYS A 190 -1.33 6.37 12.93
C LYS A 190 -2.60 5.54 12.63
N GLY A 191 -3.42 5.28 13.64
CA GLY A 191 -4.70 4.58 13.47
C GLY A 191 -5.64 5.29 12.50
N PHE A 192 -5.76 6.63 12.58
CA PHE A 192 -6.57 7.39 11.64
C PHE A 192 -5.98 7.37 10.22
N SER A 193 -4.65 7.43 10.07
CA SER A 193 -4.01 7.24 8.75
C SER A 193 -4.40 5.90 8.13
N ASN A 194 -4.30 4.82 8.90
CA ASN A 194 -4.64 3.48 8.43
C ASN A 194 -6.14 3.32 8.12
N ILE A 195 -7.03 3.96 8.91
CA ILE A 195 -8.46 4.00 8.57
C ILE A 195 -8.67 4.75 7.25
N GLY A 196 -7.96 5.86 7.02
CA GLY A 196 -7.98 6.58 5.75
C GLY A 196 -7.61 5.70 4.56
N LEU A 197 -6.56 4.89 4.70
CA LEU A 197 -6.13 3.93 3.67
C LEU A 197 -7.25 2.92 3.34
N GLN A 198 -7.96 2.39 4.34
CA GLN A 198 -9.06 1.45 4.11
C GLN A 198 -10.23 2.12 3.35
N TYR A 199 -10.48 3.40 3.59
CA TYR A 199 -11.55 4.13 2.90
C TYR A 199 -11.20 4.55 1.47
N LEU A 200 -9.95 4.50 1.04
CA LEU A 200 -9.56 4.85 -0.34
C LEU A 200 -10.36 4.07 -1.41
N SER A 201 -10.68 2.81 -1.14
CA SER A 201 -11.42 1.96 -2.07
C SER A 201 -12.94 2.07 -1.94
N ILE A 202 -13.45 2.82 -0.94
CA ILE A 202 -14.87 2.85 -0.59
C ILE A 202 -15.44 4.25 -0.71
N ASP A 203 -14.81 5.24 -0.06
CA ASP A 203 -15.27 6.63 0.00
C ASP A 203 -14.08 7.59 0.16
N LEU A 204 -13.81 8.32 -0.89
CA LEU A 204 -12.69 9.26 -0.97
C LEU A 204 -12.83 10.45 0.01
N ASP A 205 -14.05 10.85 0.36
CA ASP A 205 -14.26 11.94 1.30
C ASP A 205 -13.94 11.49 2.74
N SER A 206 -14.38 10.30 3.12
CA SER A 206 -13.98 9.68 4.38
C SER A 206 -12.47 9.44 4.45
N ALA A 207 -11.85 8.97 3.35
CA ALA A 207 -10.40 8.80 3.30
C ALA A 207 -9.67 10.12 3.58
N ALA A 208 -10.03 11.19 2.87
CA ALA A 208 -9.46 12.52 3.07
C ALA A 208 -9.67 13.03 4.51
N PHE A 209 -10.87 12.85 5.07
CA PHE A 209 -11.18 13.22 6.44
C PHE A 209 -10.25 12.54 7.45
N TYR A 210 -10.04 11.23 7.33
CA TYR A 210 -9.19 10.50 8.26
C TYR A 210 -7.71 10.84 8.10
N PHE A 211 -7.20 11.04 6.89
CA PHE A 211 -5.83 11.51 6.66
C PHE A 211 -5.62 12.91 7.26
N GLN A 212 -6.55 13.84 7.03
CA GLN A 212 -6.46 15.18 7.64
C GLN A 212 -6.57 15.13 9.16
N LYS A 213 -7.42 14.28 9.72
CA LYS A 213 -7.53 14.05 11.17
C LYS A 213 -6.23 13.50 11.75
N SER A 214 -5.54 12.64 11.04
CA SER A 214 -4.21 12.15 11.39
C SER A 214 -3.19 13.30 11.41
N LEU A 215 -3.10 14.09 10.34
CA LEU A 215 -2.21 15.25 10.23
C LEU A 215 -2.43 16.25 11.37
N ASN A 216 -3.68 16.63 11.65
CA ASN A 216 -4.03 17.59 12.71
C ASN A 216 -3.61 17.10 14.12
N LEU A 217 -3.58 15.79 14.36
CA LEU A 217 -3.04 15.23 15.60
C LEU A 217 -1.52 15.32 15.67
N GLN A 218 -0.84 15.18 14.55
CA GLN A 218 0.63 15.17 14.47
C GLN A 218 1.23 16.57 14.58
N GLU A 219 0.61 17.59 13.99
CA GLU A 219 1.01 18.98 14.17
C GLU A 219 1.10 19.37 15.65
N LYS A 220 0.21 18.83 16.48
CA LYS A 220 0.19 19.05 17.93
C LYS A 220 1.29 18.30 18.70
N ILE A 221 2.04 17.41 18.06
CA ILE A 221 3.03 16.53 18.70
C ILE A 221 4.44 16.75 18.15
N GLN A 222 4.60 17.53 17.08
CA GLN A 222 5.88 17.84 16.38
C GLN A 222 6.64 16.59 15.87
N VAL A 223 5.97 15.48 15.58
CA VAL A 223 6.59 14.27 15.01
C VAL A 223 6.42 14.28 13.48
N LYS A 224 7.49 14.56 12.75
CA LYS A 224 7.44 14.81 11.29
C LYS A 224 7.12 13.56 10.44
N ASN A 225 7.41 12.35 10.88
CA ASN A 225 7.58 11.19 9.99
C ASN A 225 6.32 10.41 9.68
N TYR A 226 5.28 10.49 10.52
CA TYR A 226 4.01 9.83 10.21
C TYR A 226 3.22 10.53 9.10
N ASN A 227 3.77 11.64 8.56
CA ASN A 227 3.09 12.45 7.57
C ASN A 227 3.24 11.88 6.14
N VAL A 228 4.27 11.08 5.86
CA VAL A 228 4.48 10.53 4.50
C VAL A 228 3.23 9.79 4.03
N GLY A 229 2.76 8.79 4.78
CA GLY A 229 1.58 8.01 4.41
C GLY A 229 0.30 8.85 4.29
N ASN A 230 0.13 9.88 5.14
CA ASN A 230 -1.01 10.79 5.04
C ASN A 230 -0.96 11.65 3.77
N TYR A 231 0.22 12.16 3.42
CA TYR A 231 0.38 12.95 2.21
C TYR A 231 0.25 12.10 0.94
N VAL A 232 0.75 10.86 0.94
CA VAL A 232 0.51 9.90 -0.15
C VAL A 232 -0.98 9.63 -0.29
N GLY A 233 -1.67 9.32 0.81
CA GLY A 233 -3.11 9.05 0.82
C GLY A 233 -3.93 10.25 0.33
N LEU A 234 -3.62 11.48 0.76
CA LEU A 234 -4.26 12.68 0.24
C LEU A 234 -3.93 12.90 -1.24
N GLY A 235 -2.69 12.66 -1.65
CA GLY A 235 -2.29 12.69 -3.05
C GLY A 235 -3.15 11.75 -3.90
N GLU A 236 -3.35 10.52 -3.44
CA GLU A 236 -4.19 9.54 -4.11
C GLU A 236 -5.67 9.96 -4.14
N VAL A 237 -6.21 10.46 -3.03
CA VAL A 237 -7.59 10.98 -2.99
C VAL A 237 -7.78 12.07 -4.04
N TYR A 238 -6.87 13.05 -4.11
CA TYR A 238 -7.00 14.17 -5.05
C TYR A 238 -6.74 13.74 -6.51
N ASN A 239 -5.87 12.76 -6.74
CA ASN A 239 -5.68 12.16 -8.05
C ASN A 239 -7.00 11.51 -8.53
N ARG A 240 -7.58 10.62 -7.72
CA ARG A 240 -8.84 9.94 -8.04
C ARG A 240 -10.04 10.90 -8.20
N LYS A 241 -10.00 12.06 -7.55
CA LYS A 241 -10.99 13.14 -7.73
C LYS A 241 -10.72 14.03 -8.94
N GLY A 242 -9.69 13.76 -9.74
CA GLY A 242 -9.30 14.58 -10.89
C GLY A 242 -8.67 15.93 -10.52
N GLN A 243 -8.33 16.16 -9.25
CA GLN A 243 -7.69 17.39 -8.78
C GLN A 243 -6.15 17.24 -8.80
N TYR A 244 -5.60 17.01 -10.00
CA TYR A 244 -4.21 16.58 -10.19
C TYR A 244 -3.17 17.54 -9.63
N ASN A 245 -3.38 18.87 -9.72
CA ASN A 245 -2.46 19.84 -9.15
C ASN A 245 -2.37 19.73 -7.62
N LYS A 246 -3.49 19.49 -6.93
CA LYS A 246 -3.50 19.24 -5.49
C LYS A 246 -2.86 17.88 -5.16
N SER A 247 -3.10 16.87 -5.99
CA SER A 247 -2.43 15.59 -5.86
C SER A 247 -0.92 15.76 -5.89
N ILE A 248 -0.39 16.46 -6.91
CA ILE A 248 1.04 16.76 -7.04
C ILE A 248 1.57 17.50 -5.82
N GLU A 249 0.84 18.50 -5.31
CA GLU A 249 1.26 19.26 -4.11
C GLU A 249 1.48 18.33 -2.91
N PHE A 250 0.51 17.46 -2.62
CA PHE A 250 0.60 16.52 -1.50
C PHE A 250 1.68 15.45 -1.72
N LEU A 251 1.81 14.92 -2.93
CA LEU A 251 2.82 13.92 -3.27
C LEU A 251 4.23 14.50 -3.22
N LYS A 252 4.42 15.76 -3.57
CA LYS A 252 5.71 16.44 -3.40
C LYS A 252 6.10 16.61 -1.93
N LYS A 253 5.14 16.92 -1.06
CA LYS A 253 5.37 16.92 0.39
C LYS A 253 5.73 15.52 0.90
N ALA A 254 5.07 14.49 0.36
CA ALA A 254 5.40 13.10 0.68
C ALA A 254 6.80 12.73 0.23
N GLU A 255 7.19 13.07 -0.99
CA GLU A 255 8.52 12.83 -1.56
C GLU A 255 9.62 13.49 -0.73
N GLU A 256 9.46 14.78 -0.40
CA GLU A 256 10.42 15.53 0.41
C GLU A 256 10.64 14.90 1.79
N LEU A 257 9.55 14.54 2.47
CA LEU A 257 9.62 13.87 3.77
C LEU A 257 10.21 12.47 3.66
N ASN A 258 9.86 11.71 2.62
CA ASN A 258 10.34 10.35 2.45
C ASN A 258 11.84 10.31 2.12
N ASN A 259 12.37 11.31 1.44
CA ASN A 259 13.82 11.45 1.22
C ASN A 259 14.62 11.57 2.53
N GLN A 260 13.99 12.07 3.62
CA GLN A 260 14.61 12.14 4.95
C GLN A 260 14.51 10.79 5.70
N VAL A 261 13.43 10.04 5.49
CA VAL A 261 13.13 8.77 6.18
C VAL A 261 13.69 7.57 5.44
N GLN A 262 13.76 7.65 4.11
CA GLN A 262 14.18 6.59 3.18
C GLN A 262 13.33 5.31 3.35
N ASP A 263 12.01 5.46 3.47
CA ASP A 263 11.06 4.36 3.53
C ASP A 263 10.72 3.91 2.10
N SER A 264 11.25 2.77 1.68
CA SER A 264 11.09 2.23 0.33
C SER A 264 9.63 1.88 0.00
N TYR A 265 8.81 1.58 1.02
CA TYR A 265 7.40 1.24 0.84
C TYR A 265 6.58 2.36 0.20
N TYR A 266 6.87 3.63 0.56
CA TYR A 266 6.14 4.76 -0.01
C TYR A 266 6.68 5.24 -1.36
N MET A 267 7.95 4.98 -1.70
CA MET A 267 8.57 5.53 -2.90
C MET A 267 7.86 5.09 -4.17
N THR A 268 7.59 3.80 -4.32
CA THR A 268 6.88 3.25 -5.48
C THR A 268 5.51 3.91 -5.67
N SER A 269 4.73 4.05 -4.57
CA SER A 269 3.41 4.69 -4.63
C SER A 269 3.48 6.19 -4.94
N ILE A 270 4.47 6.90 -4.40
CA ILE A 270 4.68 8.33 -4.68
C ILE A 270 4.96 8.53 -6.17
N TYR A 271 5.86 7.75 -6.74
CA TYR A 271 6.25 7.91 -8.15
C TYR A 271 5.15 7.49 -9.11
N ASP A 272 4.40 6.44 -8.80
CA ASP A 272 3.24 6.02 -9.59
C ASP A 272 2.18 7.11 -9.65
N LEU A 273 1.78 7.66 -8.51
CA LEU A 273 0.78 8.73 -8.45
C LEU A 273 1.27 10.05 -9.07
N LEU A 274 2.56 10.38 -8.92
CA LEU A 274 3.13 11.58 -9.56
C LEU A 274 3.16 11.44 -11.07
N GLN A 275 3.62 10.30 -11.61
CA GLN A 275 3.66 10.09 -13.05
C GLN A 275 2.26 10.17 -13.67
N ASP A 276 1.25 9.58 -13.01
CA ASP A 276 -0.14 9.67 -13.48
C ASP A 276 -0.68 11.09 -13.40
N SER A 277 -0.50 11.79 -12.28
CA SER A 277 -0.95 13.17 -12.12
C SER A 277 -0.33 14.11 -13.14
N TYR A 278 0.99 14.00 -13.41
CA TYR A 278 1.66 14.80 -14.43
C TYR A 278 1.20 14.48 -15.85
N LYS A 279 0.94 13.20 -16.15
CA LYS A 279 0.33 12.80 -17.43
C LYS A 279 -1.01 13.49 -17.62
N LYS A 280 -1.88 13.48 -16.60
CA LYS A 280 -3.22 14.05 -16.66
C LYS A 280 -3.26 15.57 -16.85
N ILE A 281 -2.24 16.29 -16.41
CA ILE A 281 -2.11 17.74 -16.66
C ILE A 281 -1.28 18.07 -17.91
N GLY A 282 -0.84 17.06 -18.68
CA GLY A 282 -0.07 17.25 -19.92
C GLY A 282 1.40 17.65 -19.72
N ASN A 283 1.97 17.44 -18.54
CA ASN A 283 3.39 17.69 -18.29
C ASN A 283 4.23 16.46 -18.61
N GLU A 284 4.51 16.25 -19.89
CA GLU A 284 5.24 15.10 -20.42
C GLU A 284 6.64 14.95 -19.81
N LYS A 285 7.33 16.06 -19.54
CA LYS A 285 8.69 16.03 -18.95
C LYS A 285 8.70 15.37 -17.58
N GLU A 286 7.84 15.84 -16.67
CA GLU A 286 7.76 15.30 -15.32
C GLU A 286 7.11 13.91 -15.31
N HIS A 287 6.12 13.65 -16.19
CA HIS A 287 5.57 12.32 -16.38
C HIS A 287 6.67 11.30 -16.70
N ASN A 288 7.49 11.54 -17.73
CA ASN A 288 8.55 10.61 -18.13
C ASN A 288 9.60 10.41 -17.03
N LYS A 289 9.96 11.47 -16.32
CA LYS A 289 10.87 11.40 -15.17
C LYS A 289 10.32 10.46 -14.09
N TYR A 290 9.07 10.68 -13.65
CA TYR A 290 8.50 9.87 -12.57
C TYR A 290 8.13 8.45 -13.01
N LYS A 291 7.80 8.26 -14.29
CA LYS A 291 7.61 6.93 -14.88
C LYS A 291 8.91 6.09 -14.79
N LEU A 292 10.05 6.68 -15.10
CA LEU A 292 11.35 5.98 -14.99
C LEU A 292 11.63 5.59 -13.53
N LEU A 293 11.51 6.54 -12.61
CA LEU A 293 11.72 6.30 -11.18
C LEU A 293 10.76 5.23 -10.62
N PHE A 294 9.50 5.24 -11.05
CA PHE A 294 8.53 4.21 -10.69
C PHE A 294 8.97 2.82 -11.15
N LEU A 295 9.39 2.69 -12.42
CA LEU A 295 9.80 1.40 -12.98
C LEU A 295 11.05 0.84 -12.30
N GLU A 296 12.03 1.69 -12.00
CA GLU A 296 13.26 1.32 -11.27
C GLU A 296 12.92 0.78 -9.87
N ASN A 297 12.10 1.52 -9.09
CA ASN A 297 11.71 1.09 -7.74
C ASN A 297 10.86 -0.19 -7.76
N LEU A 298 9.94 -0.32 -8.72
CA LEU A 298 9.11 -1.52 -8.87
C LEU A 298 9.95 -2.75 -9.19
N GLN A 299 10.99 -2.61 -10.01
CA GLN A 299 11.90 -3.70 -10.33
C GLN A 299 12.70 -4.15 -9.09
N GLU A 300 13.24 -3.21 -8.31
CA GLU A 300 13.94 -3.52 -7.05
C GLU A 300 13.03 -4.24 -6.05
N GLU A 301 11.81 -3.76 -5.85
CA GLU A 301 10.84 -4.38 -4.94
C GLU A 301 10.49 -5.81 -5.36
N ASN A 302 10.31 -6.06 -6.66
CA ASN A 302 10.01 -7.41 -7.18
C ASN A 302 11.17 -8.38 -7.00
N ILE A 303 12.42 -7.92 -7.18
CA ILE A 303 13.62 -8.73 -6.93
C ILE A 303 13.69 -9.12 -5.45
N GLU A 304 13.47 -8.18 -4.53
CA GLU A 304 13.51 -8.43 -3.10
C GLU A 304 12.39 -9.39 -2.64
N LYS A 305 11.19 -9.26 -3.19
CA LYS A 305 10.08 -10.22 -2.94
C LYS A 305 10.46 -11.63 -3.38
N LEU A 306 11.02 -11.78 -4.59
CA LEU A 306 11.43 -13.08 -5.11
C LEU A 306 12.53 -13.73 -4.26
N ASN A 307 13.51 -12.95 -3.82
CA ASN A 307 14.58 -13.39 -2.93
C ASN A 307 14.03 -13.86 -1.58
N GLY A 308 13.05 -13.13 -1.03
CA GLY A 308 12.37 -13.50 0.20
C GLY A 308 11.64 -14.85 0.11
N VAL A 309 10.84 -15.04 -0.93
CA VAL A 309 10.11 -16.31 -1.19
C VAL A 309 11.08 -17.47 -1.34
N ASN A 310 12.15 -17.32 -2.12
CA ASN A 310 13.16 -18.35 -2.33
C ASN A 310 13.86 -18.76 -1.02
N THR A 311 14.11 -17.79 -0.14
CA THR A 311 14.73 -18.05 1.18
C THR A 311 13.81 -18.85 2.08
N ILE A 312 12.53 -18.48 2.16
CA ILE A 312 11.52 -19.19 2.97
C ILE A 312 11.39 -20.64 2.47
N ALA A 313 11.32 -20.85 1.16
CA ALA A 313 11.27 -22.17 0.57
C ALA A 313 12.52 -23.02 0.92
N LYS A 314 13.71 -22.40 0.88
CA LYS A 314 14.98 -23.06 1.23
C LYS A 314 15.07 -23.41 2.73
N GLU A 315 14.59 -22.54 3.60
CA GLU A 315 14.54 -22.82 5.04
C GLU A 315 13.52 -23.92 5.39
N ALA A 316 12.35 -23.90 4.77
CA ALA A 316 11.36 -24.97 4.93
C ALA A 316 11.93 -26.34 4.51
N LYS A 317 12.67 -26.37 3.40
CA LYS A 317 13.40 -27.58 2.95
C LYS A 317 14.44 -28.02 3.97
N LYS A 318 15.25 -27.11 4.52
CA LYS A 318 16.26 -27.40 5.53
C LYS A 318 15.66 -27.95 6.84
N VAL A 319 14.54 -27.38 7.29
CA VAL A 319 13.80 -27.87 8.46
C VAL A 319 13.27 -29.30 8.21
N SER A 320 12.77 -29.58 7.02
CA SER A 320 12.33 -30.94 6.64
C SER A 320 13.50 -31.94 6.60
N GLU A 321 14.68 -31.53 6.12
CA GLU A 321 15.90 -32.36 6.10
C GLU A 321 16.45 -32.65 7.51
N ILE A 322 16.39 -31.67 8.41
CA ILE A 322 16.81 -31.85 9.82
C ILE A 322 15.83 -32.79 10.53
N ALA A 323 14.52 -32.62 10.34
CA ALA A 323 13.50 -33.49 10.92
C ALA A 323 13.63 -34.95 10.41
N GLU A 324 14.02 -35.12 9.16
CA GLU A 324 14.30 -36.44 8.56
C GLU A 324 15.54 -37.11 9.18
N ASN A 325 16.62 -36.36 9.47
CA ASN A 325 17.85 -36.88 10.08
C ASN A 325 17.69 -37.23 11.58
N GLU A 326 16.88 -36.48 12.32
CA GLU A 326 16.57 -36.81 13.72
C GLU A 326 15.70 -38.06 13.88
N ASN A 327 14.88 -38.38 12.88
CA ASN A 327 14.01 -39.54 12.93
C ASN A 327 14.66 -40.86 12.46
N LYS A 328 15.88 -40.86 11.89
CA LYS A 328 16.62 -42.05 11.50
C LYS A 328 16.94 -43.01 12.65
N SER A 329 16.78 -42.56 13.94
CA SER A 329 17.04 -43.40 15.11
C SER A 329 15.81 -44.13 15.69
N LYS A 330 14.60 -43.97 15.12
CA LYS A 330 13.38 -44.63 15.64
C LYS A 330 12.61 -45.33 14.52
N THR A 331 12.92 -46.59 14.25
CA THR A 331 12.44 -47.40 13.12
C THR A 331 10.92 -47.63 13.04
N LYS A 332 10.14 -47.34 14.04
CA LYS A 332 8.66 -47.47 13.99
C LYS A 332 7.91 -46.19 13.63
N VAL A 333 8.54 -45.04 13.80
CA VAL A 333 7.99 -43.72 13.40
C VAL A 333 8.31 -43.45 11.91
N ALA A 334 9.34 -44.13 11.37
CA ALA A 334 9.81 -43.93 10.01
C ALA A 334 8.76 -44.27 8.94
N VAL A 335 7.90 -45.28 9.15
CA VAL A 335 6.85 -45.62 8.16
C VAL A 335 5.74 -44.60 8.10
N PHE A 336 5.37 -44.01 9.25
CA PHE A 336 4.36 -42.94 9.30
C PHE A 336 4.89 -41.62 8.77
N SER A 337 6.16 -41.30 9.10
CA SER A 337 6.84 -40.12 8.56
C SER A 337 7.20 -40.29 7.09
N PHE A 338 7.43 -41.51 6.59
CA PHE A 338 7.62 -41.76 5.15
C PHE A 338 6.35 -41.54 4.35
N LEU A 339 5.17 -41.91 4.90
CA LEU A 339 3.87 -41.59 4.27
C LEU A 339 3.58 -40.10 4.29
N ILE A 340 3.93 -39.38 5.38
CA ILE A 340 3.80 -37.93 5.45
C ILE A 340 4.81 -37.23 4.51
N ALA A 341 6.04 -37.77 4.41
CA ALA A 341 7.04 -37.26 3.48
C ALA A 341 6.65 -37.51 2.01
N LEU A 342 6.02 -38.66 1.68
CA LEU A 342 5.46 -38.93 0.36
C LEU A 342 4.29 -37.97 0.02
N LEU A 343 3.43 -37.69 0.99
CA LEU A 343 2.36 -36.72 0.83
C LEU A 343 2.91 -35.30 0.69
N SER A 344 3.97 -34.96 1.46
CA SER A 344 4.63 -33.64 1.38
C SER A 344 5.45 -33.51 0.08
N VAL A 345 6.07 -34.58 -0.40
CA VAL A 345 6.73 -34.60 -1.72
C VAL A 345 5.69 -34.51 -2.85
N GLY A 346 4.55 -35.22 -2.72
CA GLY A 346 3.42 -35.06 -3.63
C GLY A 346 2.86 -33.66 -3.65
N PHE A 347 2.74 -33.06 -2.46
CA PHE A 347 2.30 -31.67 -2.30
C PHE A 347 3.36 -30.66 -2.82
N LEU A 348 4.65 -30.94 -2.55
CA LEU A 348 5.76 -30.13 -3.07
C LEU A 348 5.86 -30.26 -4.61
N PHE A 349 5.68 -31.47 -5.16
CA PHE A 349 5.63 -31.69 -6.61
C PHE A 349 4.39 -31.02 -7.24
N TYR A 350 3.24 -31.06 -6.56
CA TYR A 350 2.03 -30.32 -6.94
C TYR A 350 2.28 -28.81 -6.88
N PHE A 351 2.97 -28.34 -5.83
CA PHE A 351 3.30 -26.92 -5.64
C PHE A 351 4.32 -26.43 -6.67
N ILE A 352 5.40 -27.21 -6.89
CA ILE A 352 6.41 -26.89 -7.93
C ILE A 352 5.78 -26.94 -9.34
N ARG A 353 4.90 -27.91 -9.59
CA ARG A 353 4.16 -28.01 -10.86
C ARG A 353 3.18 -26.85 -11.01
N ASN A 354 2.47 -26.49 -9.95
CA ASN A 354 1.58 -25.32 -9.93
C ASN A 354 2.37 -24.00 -10.03
N PHE A 355 3.54 -23.93 -9.40
CA PHE A 355 4.41 -22.77 -9.49
C PHE A 355 5.02 -22.63 -10.89
N LYS A 356 5.50 -23.72 -11.48
CA LYS A 356 5.92 -23.75 -12.89
C LYS A 356 4.76 -23.40 -13.84
N ARG A 357 3.57 -23.93 -13.57
CA ARG A 357 2.36 -23.62 -14.35
C ARG A 357 1.98 -22.14 -14.20
N LYS A 358 1.94 -21.60 -12.97
CA LYS A 358 1.71 -20.17 -12.72
C LYS A 358 2.82 -19.29 -13.28
N LYS A 359 4.09 -19.77 -13.29
CA LYS A 359 5.19 -19.04 -13.92
C LYS A 359 5.01 -18.99 -15.45
N LEU A 360 4.65 -20.12 -16.06
CA LEU A 360 4.35 -20.19 -17.51
C LEU A 360 3.10 -19.35 -17.85
N GLU A 361 2.04 -19.45 -17.04
CA GLU A 361 0.84 -18.59 -17.18
C GLU A 361 1.18 -17.11 -17.03
N LYS A 362 2.05 -16.75 -16.06
CA LYS A 362 2.54 -15.36 -15.92
C LYS A 362 3.38 -14.92 -17.12
N GLU A 363 4.28 -15.79 -17.61
CA GLU A 363 5.08 -15.48 -18.80
C GLU A 363 4.19 -15.37 -20.06
N GLU A 364 3.16 -16.20 -20.17
CA GLU A 364 2.18 -16.15 -21.26
C GLU A 364 1.29 -14.91 -21.14
N ILE A 365 0.82 -14.59 -19.92
CA ILE A 365 0.08 -13.35 -19.64
C ILE A 365 0.96 -12.14 -19.91
N GLN A 366 2.24 -12.18 -19.52
CA GLN A 366 3.18 -11.08 -19.73
C GLN A 366 3.50 -10.90 -21.21
N ARG A 367 3.63 -11.99 -21.98
CA ARG A 367 3.75 -11.93 -23.45
C ARG A 367 2.48 -11.38 -24.09
N THR A 368 1.32 -11.83 -23.61
CA THR A 368 0.01 -11.34 -24.09
C THR A 368 -0.20 -9.88 -23.72
N LEU A 369 0.23 -9.46 -22.54
CA LEU A 369 0.21 -8.05 -22.10
C LEU A 369 1.14 -7.18 -22.95
N VAL A 370 2.38 -7.63 -23.18
CA VAL A 370 3.33 -6.91 -24.06
C VAL A 370 2.82 -6.85 -25.51
N GLN A 371 2.15 -7.91 -25.95
CA GLN A 371 1.56 -7.92 -27.29
C GLN A 371 0.34 -7.00 -27.37
N LYS A 372 -0.52 -7.02 -26.33
CA LYS A 372 -1.66 -6.10 -26.21
C LYS A 372 -1.21 -4.64 -25.99
N GLU A 373 -0.14 -4.41 -25.23
CA GLU A 373 0.47 -3.08 -25.11
C GLU A 373 0.96 -2.56 -26.48
N LYS A 374 1.63 -3.40 -27.26
CA LYS A 374 2.03 -3.03 -28.63
C LYS A 374 0.83 -2.79 -29.54
N GLU A 375 -0.22 -3.58 -29.41
CA GLU A 375 -1.47 -3.38 -30.14
C GLU A 375 -2.18 -2.09 -29.67
N LEU A 376 -2.20 -1.81 -28.34
CA LEU A 376 -2.73 -0.58 -27.76
C LEU A 376 -1.98 0.66 -28.24
N VAL A 377 -0.64 0.63 -28.17
CA VAL A 377 0.21 1.73 -28.67
C VAL A 377 -0.03 1.96 -30.17
N ASN A 378 -0.18 0.88 -30.95
CA ASN A 378 -0.50 0.98 -32.39
C ASN A 378 -1.93 1.50 -32.64
N LEU A 379 -2.89 1.09 -31.78
CA LEU A 379 -4.27 1.59 -31.82
C LEU A 379 -4.35 3.05 -31.35
N GLU A 380 -3.65 3.39 -30.27
CA GLU A 380 -3.56 4.78 -29.78
C GLU A 380 -2.92 5.70 -30.83
N GLY A 381 -1.86 5.23 -31.51
CA GLY A 381 -1.29 5.96 -32.64
C GLY A 381 -2.30 6.19 -33.76
N LYS A 382 -3.03 5.14 -34.17
CA LYS A 382 -4.06 5.25 -35.20
C LYS A 382 -5.24 6.15 -34.80
N VAL A 383 -5.63 6.10 -33.50
CA VAL A 383 -6.69 6.97 -32.95
C VAL A 383 -6.21 8.42 -32.91
N SER A 384 -4.94 8.65 -32.53
CA SER A 384 -4.34 9.98 -32.54
C SER A 384 -4.30 10.56 -33.96
N ASP A 385 -3.82 9.77 -34.94
CA ASP A 385 -3.74 10.19 -36.32
C ASP A 385 -5.14 10.49 -36.89
N LEU A 386 -6.12 9.65 -36.59
CA LEU A 386 -7.51 9.85 -36.98
C LEU A 386 -8.11 11.10 -36.32
N LEU A 387 -7.81 11.33 -35.03
CA LEU A 387 -8.29 12.54 -34.34
C LEU A 387 -7.68 13.79 -34.94
N ASP A 388 -6.39 13.80 -35.26
CA ASP A 388 -5.73 14.95 -35.92
C ASP A 388 -6.29 15.19 -37.32
N GLU A 389 -6.56 14.13 -38.08
CA GLU A 389 -7.26 14.23 -39.39
C GLU A 389 -8.65 14.85 -39.22
N VAL A 390 -9.46 14.33 -38.27
CA VAL A 390 -10.82 14.82 -38.00
C VAL A 390 -10.79 16.30 -37.59
N ILE A 391 -9.87 16.70 -36.72
CA ILE A 391 -9.69 18.10 -36.31
C ILE A 391 -9.31 18.98 -37.52
N SER A 392 -8.44 18.50 -38.39
CA SER A 392 -8.03 19.22 -39.60
C SER A 392 -9.21 19.41 -40.56
N LEU A 393 -10.00 18.35 -40.79
CA LEU A 393 -11.21 18.41 -41.61
C LEU A 393 -12.27 19.35 -41.03
N ALA A 394 -12.44 19.37 -39.71
CA ALA A 394 -13.33 20.31 -39.02
C ALA A 394 -12.91 21.77 -39.25
N LYS A 395 -11.62 22.07 -39.05
CA LYS A 395 -11.05 23.42 -39.25
C LYS A 395 -11.14 23.94 -40.66
N SER A 396 -11.05 23.05 -41.64
CA SER A 396 -11.16 23.40 -43.09
C SER A 396 -12.61 23.38 -43.60
N ASN A 397 -13.60 23.15 -42.75
CA ASN A 397 -15.01 22.99 -43.11
C ASN A 397 -15.22 21.97 -44.25
N ASN A 398 -14.45 20.88 -44.20
CA ASN A 398 -14.50 19.86 -45.24
C ASN A 398 -15.77 19.02 -45.15
N ALA A 399 -16.41 18.73 -46.30
CA ALA A 399 -17.65 17.95 -46.35
C ALA A 399 -17.50 16.54 -45.73
N ASN A 400 -16.31 15.97 -45.74
CA ASN A 400 -16.03 14.65 -45.18
C ASN A 400 -15.82 14.66 -43.67
N PHE A 401 -15.79 15.82 -43.01
CA PHE A 401 -15.57 15.95 -41.58
C PHE A 401 -16.49 15.02 -40.76
N TYR A 402 -17.79 15.09 -41.03
CA TYR A 402 -18.75 14.36 -40.17
C TYR A 402 -18.67 12.85 -40.35
N SER A 403 -18.48 12.38 -41.58
CA SER A 403 -18.25 10.95 -41.84
C SER A 403 -17.00 10.46 -41.12
N ARG A 404 -15.91 11.21 -41.23
CA ARG A 404 -14.64 10.85 -40.58
C ARG A 404 -14.69 10.96 -39.06
N PHE A 405 -15.49 11.90 -38.53
CA PHE A 405 -15.77 11.99 -37.09
C PHE A 405 -16.53 10.75 -36.59
N LEU A 406 -17.46 10.19 -37.37
CA LEU A 406 -18.18 8.96 -36.99
C LEU A 406 -17.28 7.71 -37.03
N ASP A 407 -16.20 7.70 -37.80
CA ASP A 407 -15.20 6.65 -37.74
C ASP A 407 -14.49 6.66 -36.37
N LEU A 408 -14.32 7.84 -35.77
CA LEU A 408 -13.72 8.01 -34.44
C LEU A 408 -14.73 7.79 -33.30
N TYR A 409 -15.99 8.18 -33.52
CA TYR A 409 -17.07 8.08 -32.53
C TYR A 409 -18.31 7.39 -33.13
N PRO A 410 -18.27 6.07 -33.36
CA PRO A 410 -19.32 5.37 -34.14
C PRO A 410 -20.71 5.41 -33.50
N ASP A 411 -20.79 5.43 -32.18
CA ASP A 411 -22.06 5.47 -31.46
C ASP A 411 -22.62 6.88 -31.23
N PHE A 412 -21.89 7.93 -31.60
CA PHE A 412 -22.22 9.32 -31.27
C PHE A 412 -23.58 9.75 -31.86
N GLU A 413 -23.80 9.51 -33.15
CA GLU A 413 -25.04 9.85 -33.81
C GLU A 413 -26.23 9.08 -33.23
N LYS A 414 -26.07 7.77 -33.02
CA LYS A 414 -27.09 6.91 -32.44
C LYS A 414 -27.51 7.41 -31.05
N LYS A 415 -26.57 7.70 -30.19
CA LYS A 415 -26.86 8.22 -28.85
C LYS A 415 -27.59 9.56 -28.86
N LEU A 416 -27.23 10.46 -29.77
CA LEU A 416 -27.94 11.74 -29.92
C LEU A 416 -29.36 11.56 -30.43
N LEU A 417 -29.58 10.65 -31.37
CA LEU A 417 -30.90 10.35 -31.92
C LEU A 417 -31.79 9.59 -30.96
N GLU A 418 -31.21 8.81 -30.02
CA GLU A 418 -31.95 8.23 -28.91
C GLU A 418 -32.50 9.29 -27.94
N ILE A 419 -31.74 10.39 -27.72
CA ILE A 419 -32.18 11.51 -26.89
C ILE A 419 -33.24 12.35 -27.66
N ASN A 420 -33.00 12.64 -28.90
CA ASN A 420 -33.96 13.38 -29.74
C ASN A 420 -33.92 12.94 -31.23
N PRO A 421 -34.89 12.09 -31.66
CA PRO A 421 -34.94 11.57 -33.02
C PRO A 421 -35.17 12.66 -34.11
N LYS A 422 -35.52 13.90 -33.72
CA LYS A 422 -35.79 15.00 -34.66
C LYS A 422 -34.56 15.90 -34.88
N MET A 423 -33.39 15.45 -34.58
CA MET A 423 -32.17 16.20 -34.89
C MET A 423 -31.85 16.16 -36.36
N THR A 424 -31.53 17.31 -36.91
CA THR A 424 -31.12 17.45 -38.32
C THR A 424 -29.64 17.13 -38.49
N ASN A 425 -29.22 16.74 -39.70
CA ASN A 425 -27.81 16.46 -39.99
C ASN A 425 -26.90 17.68 -39.66
N SER A 426 -27.34 18.90 -39.92
CA SER A 426 -26.59 20.12 -39.55
C SER A 426 -26.46 20.31 -38.06
N GLU A 427 -27.41 19.85 -37.26
CA GLU A 427 -27.32 19.87 -35.77
C GLU A 427 -26.41 18.78 -35.26
N LEU A 428 -26.46 17.58 -35.87
CA LEU A 428 -25.55 16.48 -35.53
C LEU A 428 -24.08 16.84 -35.81
N GLN A 429 -23.81 17.45 -36.96
CA GLN A 429 -22.50 17.99 -37.31
C GLN A 429 -22.04 19.06 -36.31
N PHE A 430 -22.96 19.95 -35.89
CA PHE A 430 -22.66 20.97 -34.90
C PHE A 430 -22.35 20.34 -33.53
N CYS A 431 -23.06 19.28 -33.13
CA CYS A 431 -22.75 18.49 -31.93
C CYS A 431 -21.38 17.83 -32.02
N ALA A 432 -20.99 17.32 -33.19
CA ALA A 432 -19.66 16.75 -33.40
C ALA A 432 -18.54 17.78 -33.16
N LEU A 433 -18.73 19.03 -33.61
CA LEU A 433 -17.78 20.12 -33.30
C LEU A 433 -17.71 20.44 -31.81
N LEU A 434 -18.83 20.35 -31.09
CA LEU A 434 -18.85 20.53 -29.63
C LEU A 434 -18.17 19.36 -28.89
N LYS A 435 -18.31 18.12 -29.37
CA LYS A 435 -17.62 16.92 -28.85
C LYS A 435 -16.10 17.05 -28.98
N LEU A 436 -15.63 17.68 -30.08
CA LEU A 436 -14.21 18.01 -30.27
C LEU A 436 -13.74 19.21 -29.44
N ASN A 437 -14.56 19.73 -28.54
CA ASN A 437 -14.29 20.86 -27.64
C ASN A 437 -14.06 22.21 -28.37
N PHE A 438 -14.52 22.38 -29.61
CA PHE A 438 -14.42 23.69 -30.25
C PHE A 438 -15.37 24.71 -29.61
N SER A 439 -14.83 25.85 -29.25
CA SER A 439 -15.62 26.99 -28.75
C SER A 439 -16.56 27.54 -29.82
N SER A 440 -17.62 28.22 -29.40
CA SER A 440 -18.55 28.85 -30.36
C SER A 440 -17.86 29.85 -31.29
N LYS A 441 -16.73 30.46 -30.87
CA LYS A 441 -15.93 31.36 -31.70
C LYS A 441 -15.13 30.58 -32.75
N GLU A 442 -14.56 29.46 -32.41
CA GLU A 442 -13.84 28.57 -33.32
C GLU A 442 -14.80 27.94 -34.33
N ILE A 443 -15.94 27.41 -33.86
CA ILE A 443 -16.99 26.88 -34.75
C ILE A 443 -17.47 27.94 -35.75
N ALA A 444 -17.70 29.16 -35.28
CA ALA A 444 -18.10 30.26 -36.15
C ALA A 444 -17.06 30.54 -37.24
N ASN A 445 -15.78 30.55 -36.85
CA ASN A 445 -14.67 30.75 -37.78
C ASN A 445 -14.56 29.61 -38.82
N TYR A 446 -14.61 28.38 -38.37
CA TYR A 446 -14.42 27.21 -39.24
C TYR A 446 -15.63 26.93 -40.15
N THR A 447 -16.83 27.26 -39.71
CA THR A 447 -18.08 27.04 -40.50
C THR A 447 -18.56 28.29 -41.25
N PHE A 448 -17.79 29.38 -41.23
CA PHE A 448 -18.06 30.64 -41.88
C PHE A 448 -19.43 31.27 -41.52
N ILE A 449 -19.82 31.16 -40.24
CA ILE A 449 -21.02 31.81 -39.70
C ILE A 449 -20.64 32.85 -38.63
N SER A 450 -21.61 33.73 -38.29
CA SER A 450 -21.34 34.67 -37.17
C SER A 450 -21.25 33.94 -35.85
N VAL A 451 -20.44 34.48 -34.91
CA VAL A 451 -20.32 33.94 -33.52
C VAL A 451 -21.70 33.87 -32.86
N ARG A 452 -22.56 34.88 -33.11
CA ARG A 452 -23.94 34.91 -32.62
C ARG A 452 -24.77 33.74 -33.19
N THR A 453 -24.57 33.40 -34.47
CA THR A 453 -25.23 32.26 -35.11
C THR A 453 -24.77 30.94 -34.48
N ALA A 454 -23.47 30.79 -34.21
CA ALA A 454 -22.93 29.61 -33.54
C ALA A 454 -23.47 29.47 -32.10
N GLN A 455 -23.53 30.57 -31.35
CA GLN A 455 -24.12 30.59 -30.01
C GLN A 455 -25.61 30.22 -30.02
N ASN A 456 -26.38 30.74 -31.00
CA ASN A 456 -27.79 30.40 -31.17
C ASN A 456 -27.97 28.91 -31.55
N LYS A 457 -27.08 28.35 -32.38
CA LYS A 457 -27.08 26.91 -32.68
C LYS A 457 -26.77 26.11 -31.44
N LYS A 458 -25.75 26.51 -30.66
CA LYS A 458 -25.42 25.85 -29.37
C LYS A 458 -26.60 25.86 -28.41
N TYR A 459 -27.29 27.01 -28.29
CA TYR A 459 -28.47 27.11 -27.44
C TYR A 459 -29.60 26.18 -27.89
N ARG A 460 -29.91 26.15 -29.22
CA ARG A 460 -30.93 25.24 -29.78
C ARG A 460 -30.59 23.77 -29.56
N VAL A 461 -29.34 23.39 -29.74
CA VAL A 461 -28.87 22.03 -29.51
C VAL A 461 -29.01 21.68 -28.00
N ARG A 462 -28.63 22.57 -27.10
CA ARG A 462 -28.85 22.36 -25.66
C ARG A 462 -30.33 22.13 -25.33
N SER A 463 -31.21 22.98 -25.87
CA SER A 463 -32.67 22.86 -25.67
C SER A 463 -33.20 21.56 -26.24
N LYS A 464 -32.80 21.18 -27.47
CA LYS A 464 -33.26 19.94 -28.10
C LYS A 464 -32.78 18.67 -27.40
N LEU A 465 -31.61 18.70 -26.78
CA LEU A 465 -31.04 17.59 -26.03
C LEU A 465 -31.37 17.62 -24.51
N ASN A 466 -32.24 18.56 -24.09
CA ASN A 466 -32.63 18.77 -22.70
C ASN A 466 -31.44 18.88 -21.74
N ILE A 467 -30.34 19.55 -22.17
CA ILE A 467 -29.16 19.72 -21.36
C ILE A 467 -29.48 20.73 -20.26
N PRO A 468 -29.39 20.36 -18.95
CA PRO A 468 -29.65 21.25 -17.82
C PRO A 468 -28.78 22.51 -17.85
N ASN A 469 -29.30 23.63 -17.36
CA ASN A 469 -28.56 24.89 -17.33
C ASN A 469 -27.26 24.83 -16.51
N GLU A 470 -27.26 24.05 -15.47
CA GLU A 470 -26.12 23.83 -14.56
C GLU A 470 -25.02 22.95 -15.19
N LEU A 471 -25.37 22.16 -16.20
CA LEU A 471 -24.41 21.26 -16.85
C LEU A 471 -23.70 21.97 -18.00
N ASP A 472 -22.38 21.98 -17.95
CA ASP A 472 -21.59 22.51 -19.07
C ASP A 472 -21.79 21.67 -20.34
N THR A 473 -21.91 22.36 -21.46
CA THR A 473 -22.18 21.71 -22.76
C THR A 473 -21.09 20.75 -23.19
N TYR A 474 -19.84 21.10 -22.96
CA TYR A 474 -18.71 20.28 -23.36
C TYR A 474 -18.59 19.05 -22.47
N VAL A 475 -18.87 19.19 -21.16
CA VAL A 475 -18.94 18.05 -20.23
C VAL A 475 -20.04 17.08 -20.67
N PHE A 476 -21.20 17.57 -21.09
CA PHE A 476 -22.26 16.71 -21.63
C PHE A 476 -21.77 15.90 -22.82
N PHE A 477 -21.18 16.57 -23.84
CA PHE A 477 -20.70 15.91 -25.04
C PHE A 477 -19.50 14.99 -24.80
N ASN A 478 -18.64 15.31 -23.82
CA ASN A 478 -17.51 14.44 -23.47
C ASN A 478 -17.95 13.14 -22.79
N ASN A 479 -19.09 13.15 -22.13
CA ASN A 479 -19.67 11.95 -21.48
C ASN A 479 -20.62 11.16 -22.39
N LEU A 480 -20.91 11.65 -23.58
CA LEU A 480 -21.76 11.01 -24.57
C LEU A 480 -21.00 9.96 -25.34
#